data_72a247b0661dbcaa3ed8ad81e73fabbe
#
_entry.id   72a247b0661dbcaa3ed8ad81e73fabbe
#
_cell.length_a   1.000
_cell.length_b   1.000
_cell.length_c   1.000
_cell.angle_alpha   90.00
_cell.angle_beta   90.00
_cell.angle_gamma   90.00
#
_symmetry.space_group_name_H-M   'P 1'
#
loop_
_entity.id
_entity.type
_entity.pdbx_description
1 polymer ?
#
loop_
_entity_poly.entity_id
_entity_poly.type
_entity_poly.pdbx_seq_one_letter_code
_entity_poly.pdbx_strand_id
1 'polypeptide(L)'
;MKIAVISDIHGNMEAIDAVMADIREKQCERIFVLGDYAMAGPEPDCAVEYFMKRKDNPKYSMIQGNTDLMIADYSDELYNALKEKAPVMAAALKNDEKIINPLEKEFLKNLPIQLEVEVEGVKFLLVHGSPRKNNEDILPDTPLSEVEKMLENVEADVVLCGHTHIPCGFQTNTKKNS
;
A
#
# COMPACT_ATOMS: atom_id res chain seq x y z
N MET A 1 4.25 22.37 2.11
CA MET A 1 4.66 21.08 2.77
C MET A 1 5.19 20.08 1.75
N LYS A 2 6.23 19.28 2.08
CA LYS A 2 6.67 18.14 1.23
C LYS A 2 6.15 16.84 1.80
N ILE A 3 5.57 16.02 0.92
CA ILE A 3 5.02 14.70 1.26
C ILE A 3 5.85 13.64 0.52
N ALA A 4 6.28 12.61 1.22
CA ALA A 4 6.82 11.40 0.61
C ALA A 4 5.69 10.38 0.46
N VAL A 5 5.64 9.72 -0.68
CA VAL A 5 4.72 8.60 -0.93
C VAL A 5 5.55 7.36 -1.21
N ILE A 6 5.35 6.32 -0.45
CA ILE A 6 6.04 5.03 -0.58
C ILE A 6 5.03 3.90 -0.60
N SER A 7 5.35 2.82 -1.31
CA SER A 7 4.47 1.66 -1.47
C SER A 7 5.28 0.41 -1.80
N ASP A 8 4.66 -0.75 -1.63
CA ASP A 8 5.19 -2.03 -2.14
C ASP A 8 6.61 -2.33 -1.64
N ILE A 9 6.77 -2.27 -0.33
CA ILE A 9 8.04 -2.43 0.38
C ILE A 9 8.52 -3.88 0.30
N HIS A 10 7.60 -4.83 0.40
CA HIS A 10 7.87 -6.27 0.26
C HIS A 10 9.07 -6.78 1.07
N GLY A 11 9.16 -6.40 2.35
CA GLY A 11 10.22 -6.91 3.25
C GLY A 11 11.64 -6.49 2.89
N ASN A 12 11.83 -5.40 2.13
CA ASN A 12 13.14 -4.93 1.70
C ASN A 12 13.66 -3.83 2.63
N MET A 13 14.33 -4.21 3.71
CA MET A 13 14.87 -3.26 4.69
C MET A 13 15.97 -2.37 4.13
N GLU A 14 16.81 -2.88 3.22
CA GLU A 14 17.84 -2.05 2.56
C GLU A 14 17.20 -0.91 1.75
N ALA A 15 16.11 -1.22 1.04
CA ALA A 15 15.37 -0.20 0.31
C ALA A 15 14.69 0.80 1.27
N ILE A 16 14.11 0.34 2.38
CA ILE A 16 13.55 1.23 3.43
C ILE A 16 14.63 2.21 3.92
N ASP A 17 15.80 1.73 4.27
CA ASP A 17 16.88 2.56 4.80
C ASP A 17 17.32 3.62 3.80
N ALA A 18 17.49 3.25 2.53
CA ALA A 18 17.86 4.18 1.46
C ALA A 18 16.78 5.23 1.21
N VAL A 19 15.52 4.81 1.09
CA VAL A 19 14.37 5.70 0.87
C VAL A 19 14.17 6.64 2.07
N MET A 20 14.30 6.13 3.30
CA MET A 20 14.15 6.95 4.50
C MET A 20 15.30 7.94 4.68
N ALA A 21 16.51 7.64 4.17
CA ALA A 21 17.60 8.60 4.11
C ALA A 21 17.28 9.76 3.14
N ASP A 22 16.77 9.42 1.94
CA ASP A 22 16.35 10.40 0.94
C ASP A 22 15.18 11.29 1.44
N ILE A 23 14.20 10.70 2.12
CA ILE A 23 13.09 11.43 2.76
C ILE A 23 13.58 12.43 3.80
N ARG A 24 14.60 12.06 4.59
CA ARG A 24 15.22 12.98 5.55
C ARG A 24 15.99 14.11 4.86
N GLU A 25 16.80 13.78 3.86
CA GLU A 25 17.58 14.77 3.09
C GLU A 25 16.64 15.78 2.40
N LYS A 26 15.55 15.31 1.82
CA LYS A 26 14.52 16.14 1.18
C LYS A 26 13.63 16.89 2.17
N GLN A 27 13.77 16.64 3.46
CA GLN A 27 12.97 17.25 4.53
C GLN A 27 11.47 17.09 4.33
N CYS A 28 11.02 15.86 3.95
CA CYS A 28 9.60 15.59 3.84
C CYS A 28 8.95 15.59 5.24
N GLU A 29 7.84 16.31 5.36
CA GLU A 29 7.13 16.53 6.62
C GLU A 29 6.06 15.46 6.88
N ARG A 30 5.53 14.83 5.83
CA ARG A 30 4.56 13.74 5.89
C ARG A 30 5.05 12.57 5.05
N ILE A 31 4.64 11.35 5.44
CA ILE A 31 4.96 10.11 4.73
C ILE A 31 3.66 9.32 4.59
N PHE A 32 3.24 9.06 3.37
CA PHE A 32 2.11 8.19 3.05
C PHE A 32 2.66 6.84 2.62
N VAL A 33 2.16 5.77 3.26
CA VAL A 33 2.58 4.38 3.00
C VAL A 33 1.37 3.62 2.47
N LEU A 34 1.44 3.20 1.21
CA LEU A 34 0.31 2.68 0.48
C LEU A 34 0.17 1.15 0.54
N GLY A 35 0.75 0.50 1.56
CA GLY A 35 0.59 -0.93 1.77
C GLY A 35 1.69 -1.80 1.17
N ASP A 36 1.49 -3.12 1.26
CA ASP A 36 2.40 -4.20 0.87
C ASP A 36 3.77 -4.08 1.58
N TYR A 37 3.71 -4.15 2.93
CA TYR A 37 4.90 -4.08 3.79
C TYR A 37 5.76 -5.32 3.71
N ALA A 38 5.13 -6.48 3.56
CA ALA A 38 5.77 -7.80 3.53
C ALA A 38 5.41 -8.56 2.24
N MET A 39 5.72 -9.82 2.22
CA MET A 39 5.64 -10.81 1.14
C MET A 39 6.78 -10.73 0.13
N ALA A 40 7.45 -11.87 -0.05
CA ALA A 40 8.48 -12.15 -1.04
C ALA A 40 9.83 -11.43 -0.89
N GLY A 41 10.00 -10.58 0.10
CA GLY A 41 11.29 -9.97 0.41
C GLY A 41 12.10 -10.74 1.45
N PRO A 42 13.35 -10.31 1.71
CA PRO A 42 14.26 -11.05 2.60
C PRO A 42 13.95 -10.88 4.10
N GLU A 43 13.33 -9.77 4.52
CA GLU A 43 13.16 -9.39 5.92
C GLU A 43 11.70 -8.90 6.19
N PRO A 44 10.69 -9.78 5.99
CA PRO A 44 9.28 -9.38 6.06
C PRO A 44 8.85 -8.91 7.46
N ASP A 45 9.29 -9.58 8.51
CA ASP A 45 9.04 -9.23 9.91
C ASP A 45 9.69 -7.90 10.30
N CYS A 46 10.94 -7.68 9.92
CA CYS A 46 11.65 -6.43 10.17
C CYS A 46 10.94 -5.23 9.51
N ALA A 47 10.47 -5.39 8.29
CA ALA A 47 9.73 -4.34 7.59
C ALA A 47 8.39 -4.03 8.27
N VAL A 48 7.62 -5.04 8.65
CA VAL A 48 6.36 -4.85 9.38
C VAL A 48 6.61 -4.19 10.74
N GLU A 49 7.59 -4.69 11.51
CA GLU A 49 7.99 -4.11 12.81
C GLU A 49 8.40 -2.64 12.67
N TYR A 50 9.14 -2.32 11.60
CA TYR A 50 9.59 -0.95 11.33
C TYR A 50 8.41 0.03 11.24
N PHE A 51 7.35 -0.32 10.53
CA PHE A 51 6.16 0.53 10.40
C PHE A 51 5.23 0.42 11.61
N MET A 52 5.07 -0.74 12.21
CA MET A 52 4.29 -0.93 13.43
C MET A 52 4.78 -0.02 14.59
N LYS A 53 6.10 0.15 14.76
CA LYS A 53 6.68 1.08 15.74
C LYS A 53 6.37 2.56 15.43
N ARG A 54 5.86 2.88 14.24
CA ARG A 54 5.55 4.24 13.78
C ARG A 54 4.07 4.53 13.65
N LYS A 55 3.20 3.58 13.98
CA LYS A 55 1.75 3.68 13.79
C LYS A 55 1.11 4.90 14.46
N ASP A 56 1.64 5.30 15.61
CA ASP A 56 1.12 6.43 16.39
C ASP A 56 1.86 7.76 16.09
N ASN A 57 2.80 7.75 15.16
CA ASN A 57 3.51 8.95 14.75
C ASN A 57 2.71 9.73 13.70
N PRO A 58 2.26 10.97 13.99
CA PRO A 58 1.41 11.75 13.09
C PRO A 58 2.08 12.11 11.76
N LYS A 59 3.39 11.90 11.62
CA LYS A 59 4.09 12.05 10.36
C LYS A 59 3.66 11.00 9.33
N TYR A 60 3.21 9.83 9.78
CA TYR A 60 2.86 8.70 8.93
C TYR A 60 1.35 8.60 8.73
N SER A 61 0.92 8.33 7.51
CA SER A 61 -0.42 7.86 7.15
C SER A 61 -0.25 6.54 6.41
N MET A 62 -0.82 5.47 6.93
CA MET A 62 -0.55 4.10 6.48
C MET A 62 -1.84 3.39 6.14
N ILE A 63 -1.84 2.63 5.05
CA ILE A 63 -2.95 1.78 4.65
C ILE A 63 -2.49 0.34 4.42
N GLN A 64 -3.43 -0.57 4.32
CA GLN A 64 -3.21 -1.99 4.05
C GLN A 64 -3.10 -2.27 2.55
N GLY A 65 -2.08 -3.05 2.15
CA GLY A 65 -1.99 -3.64 0.82
C GLY A 65 -2.70 -5.00 0.73
N ASN A 66 -2.76 -5.56 -0.47
CA ASN A 66 -3.41 -6.85 -0.68
C ASN A 66 -2.59 -8.02 -0.11
N THR A 67 -1.27 -7.93 -0.13
CA THR A 67 -0.41 -8.99 0.44
C THR A 67 -0.42 -8.96 1.96
N ASP A 68 -0.55 -7.79 2.56
CA ASP A 68 -0.71 -7.63 4.01
C ASP A 68 -1.94 -8.36 4.53
N LEU A 69 -3.07 -8.24 3.82
CA LEU A 69 -4.30 -8.95 4.14
C LEU A 69 -4.14 -10.47 3.98
N MET A 70 -3.43 -10.93 2.92
CA MET A 70 -3.15 -12.35 2.73
C MET A 70 -2.35 -12.96 3.88
N ILE A 71 -1.39 -12.21 4.44
CA ILE A 71 -0.58 -12.64 5.58
C ILE A 71 -1.42 -12.63 6.86
N ALA A 72 -2.17 -11.55 7.10
CA ALA A 72 -2.97 -11.37 8.29
C ALA A 72 -4.10 -12.39 8.43
N ASP A 73 -4.74 -12.75 7.31
CA ASP A 73 -5.86 -13.69 7.22
C ASP A 73 -5.46 -15.02 6.54
N TYR A 74 -4.20 -15.45 6.74
CA TYR A 74 -3.71 -16.71 6.15
C TYR A 74 -4.63 -17.89 6.48
N SER A 75 -4.90 -18.69 5.46
CA SER A 75 -5.55 -19.99 5.60
C SER A 75 -4.99 -21.00 4.59
N ASP A 76 -5.17 -22.29 4.87
CA ASP A 76 -4.74 -23.34 3.95
C ASP A 76 -5.53 -23.30 2.63
N GLU A 77 -6.79 -22.84 2.66
CA GLU A 77 -7.62 -22.65 1.47
C GLU A 77 -7.03 -21.53 0.60
N LEU A 78 -6.68 -20.38 1.20
CA LEU A 78 -6.03 -19.27 0.50
C LEU A 78 -4.70 -19.73 -0.11
N TYR A 79 -3.87 -20.41 0.68
CA TYR A 79 -2.60 -20.95 0.21
C TYR A 79 -2.76 -21.88 -0.99
N ASN A 80 -3.71 -22.84 -0.93
CA ASN A 80 -3.92 -23.80 -2.00
C ASN A 80 -4.45 -23.11 -3.27
N ALA A 81 -5.37 -22.16 -3.15
CA ALA A 81 -5.90 -21.40 -4.27
C ALA A 81 -4.79 -20.53 -4.94
N LEU A 82 -3.91 -19.94 -4.14
CA LEU A 82 -2.80 -19.17 -4.65
C LEU A 82 -1.74 -20.06 -5.30
N LYS A 83 -1.47 -21.23 -4.74
CA LYS A 83 -0.48 -22.19 -5.25
C LYS A 83 -0.80 -22.69 -6.66
N GLU A 84 -2.07 -22.82 -7.01
CA GLU A 84 -2.49 -23.21 -8.36
C GLU A 84 -2.20 -22.12 -9.41
N LYS A 85 -2.30 -20.85 -9.04
CA LYS A 85 -2.19 -19.70 -9.94
C LYS A 85 -0.79 -19.08 -9.94
N ALA A 86 -0.18 -18.98 -8.77
CA ALA A 86 1.07 -18.28 -8.54
C ALA A 86 1.93 -19.01 -7.48
N PRO A 87 2.53 -20.16 -7.81
CA PRO A 87 3.21 -21.04 -6.85
C PRO A 87 4.36 -20.37 -6.10
N VAL A 88 5.06 -19.42 -6.74
CA VAL A 88 6.15 -18.66 -6.11
C VAL A 88 5.60 -17.73 -5.02
N MET A 89 4.51 -17.02 -5.31
CA MET A 89 3.84 -16.17 -4.31
C MET A 89 3.26 -16.98 -3.15
N ALA A 90 2.69 -18.15 -3.44
CA ALA A 90 2.20 -19.06 -2.39
C ALA A 90 3.33 -19.52 -1.46
N ALA A 91 4.51 -19.84 -2.01
CA ALA A 91 5.67 -20.20 -1.22
C ALA A 91 6.14 -19.03 -0.33
N ALA A 92 6.19 -17.82 -0.88
CA ALA A 92 6.50 -16.61 -0.13
C ALA A 92 5.49 -16.36 1.00
N LEU A 93 4.19 -16.38 0.70
CA LEU A 93 3.12 -16.23 1.69
C LEU A 93 3.26 -17.23 2.84
N LYS A 94 3.51 -18.50 2.52
CA LYS A 94 3.69 -19.55 3.54
C LYS A 94 4.93 -19.38 4.38
N ASN A 95 5.99 -18.78 3.82
CA ASN A 95 7.21 -18.45 4.54
C ASN A 95 6.95 -17.28 5.51
N ASP A 96 6.38 -16.20 5.00
CA ASP A 96 6.16 -14.97 5.76
C ASP A 96 5.12 -15.17 6.87
N GLU A 97 4.09 -15.99 6.62
CA GLU A 97 3.12 -16.38 7.65
C GLU A 97 3.79 -17.00 8.90
N LYS A 98 4.90 -17.70 8.73
CA LYS A 98 5.64 -18.33 9.85
C LYS A 98 6.59 -17.36 10.55
N ILE A 99 7.12 -16.39 9.83
CA ILE A 99 8.12 -15.44 10.31
C ILE A 99 7.43 -14.29 11.05
N ILE A 100 6.36 -13.75 10.46
CA ILE A 100 5.61 -12.60 11.00
C ILE A 100 4.83 -13.05 12.23
N ASN A 101 5.08 -12.41 13.36
CA ASN A 101 4.49 -12.77 14.63
C ASN A 101 3.02 -12.30 14.76
N PRO A 102 2.27 -12.81 15.77
CA PRO A 102 0.85 -12.46 15.93
C PRO A 102 0.56 -10.96 16.12
N LEU A 103 1.44 -10.20 16.78
CA LEU A 103 1.24 -8.75 16.96
C LEU A 103 1.44 -7.99 15.65
N GLU A 104 2.38 -8.42 14.84
CA GLU A 104 2.62 -7.87 13.50
C GLU A 104 1.45 -8.19 12.55
N LYS A 105 0.93 -9.43 12.59
CA LYS A 105 -0.28 -9.81 11.84
C LYS A 105 -1.50 -8.97 12.27
N GLU A 106 -1.66 -8.75 13.56
CA GLU A 106 -2.72 -7.88 14.09
C GLU A 106 -2.55 -6.43 13.62
N PHE A 107 -1.32 -5.92 13.59
CA PHE A 107 -1.03 -4.59 13.02
C PHE A 107 -1.44 -4.51 11.56
N LEU A 108 -1.00 -5.45 10.72
CA LEU A 108 -1.37 -5.50 9.29
C LEU A 108 -2.89 -5.58 9.10
N LYS A 109 -3.57 -6.41 9.90
CA LYS A 109 -5.03 -6.60 9.84
C LYS A 109 -5.81 -5.33 10.18
N ASN A 110 -5.31 -4.54 11.12
CA ASN A 110 -5.99 -3.33 11.62
C ASN A 110 -5.69 -2.07 10.80
N LEU A 111 -4.81 -2.13 9.82
CA LEU A 111 -4.59 -1.02 8.90
C LEU A 111 -5.86 -0.76 8.07
N PRO A 112 -6.23 0.50 7.83
CA PRO A 112 -7.35 0.83 6.95
C PRO A 112 -7.04 0.42 5.50
N ILE A 113 -8.04 -0.09 4.78
CA ILE A 113 -7.90 -0.44 3.35
C ILE A 113 -7.70 0.82 2.50
N GLN A 114 -8.30 1.93 2.91
CA GLN A 114 -8.16 3.25 2.30
C GLN A 114 -8.23 4.34 3.37
N LEU A 115 -7.63 5.48 3.09
CA LEU A 115 -7.57 6.59 4.04
C LEU A 115 -7.67 7.93 3.33
N GLU A 116 -8.62 8.76 3.76
CA GLU A 116 -8.67 10.17 3.35
C GLU A 116 -7.77 11.01 4.27
N VAL A 117 -6.94 11.86 3.66
CA VAL A 117 -6.04 12.77 4.40
C VAL A 117 -6.10 14.15 3.76
N GLU A 118 -6.33 15.17 4.56
CA GLU A 118 -6.25 16.56 4.10
C GLU A 118 -4.92 17.19 4.52
N VAL A 119 -4.23 17.81 3.56
CA VAL A 119 -2.97 18.51 3.78
C VAL A 119 -3.01 19.84 3.05
N GLU A 120 -2.90 20.94 3.81
CA GLU A 120 -2.93 22.32 3.26
C GLU A 120 -4.13 22.60 2.34
N GLY A 121 -5.30 22.03 2.68
CA GLY A 121 -6.56 22.21 1.92
C GLY A 121 -6.69 21.32 0.69
N VAL A 122 -5.73 20.42 0.44
CA VAL A 122 -5.78 19.39 -0.62
C VAL A 122 -6.22 18.07 0.01
N LYS A 123 -7.27 17.46 -0.55
CA LYS A 123 -7.79 16.16 -0.12
C LYS A 123 -7.14 15.04 -0.89
N PHE A 124 -6.46 14.16 -0.18
CA PHE A 124 -5.85 12.94 -0.72
C PHE A 124 -6.69 11.73 -0.34
N LEU A 125 -6.90 10.82 -1.29
CA LEU A 125 -7.36 9.47 -1.01
C LEU A 125 -6.17 8.51 -1.23
N LEU A 126 -5.79 7.80 -0.18
CA LEU A 126 -4.76 6.76 -0.23
C LEU A 126 -5.46 5.43 -0.45
N VAL A 127 -5.06 4.70 -1.48
CA VAL A 127 -5.52 3.34 -1.80
C VAL A 127 -4.31 2.49 -2.21
N HIS A 128 -4.40 1.17 -2.06
CA HIS A 128 -3.31 0.32 -2.56
C HIS A 128 -3.47 0.03 -4.06
N GLY A 129 -4.55 -0.60 -4.48
CA GLY A 129 -4.90 -0.80 -5.89
C GLY A 129 -5.72 0.37 -6.44
N SER A 130 -7.03 0.28 -6.40
CA SER A 130 -7.96 1.35 -6.80
C SER A 130 -8.93 1.71 -5.67
N PRO A 131 -9.71 2.82 -5.79
CA PRO A 131 -10.77 3.13 -4.83
C PRO A 131 -11.85 2.04 -4.73
N ARG A 132 -12.00 1.21 -5.77
CA ARG A 132 -12.99 0.13 -5.84
C ARG A 132 -12.47 -1.18 -5.23
N LYS A 133 -11.15 -1.42 -5.32
CA LYS A 133 -10.59 -2.74 -5.03
C LYS A 133 -9.11 -2.68 -4.66
N ASN A 134 -8.75 -3.32 -3.55
CA ASN A 134 -7.40 -3.30 -3.01
C ASN A 134 -6.31 -3.95 -3.92
N ASN A 135 -6.74 -4.76 -4.89
CA ASN A 135 -5.87 -5.46 -5.85
C ASN A 135 -6.29 -5.21 -7.31
N GLU A 136 -6.80 -4.03 -7.62
CA GLU A 136 -7.14 -3.65 -8.98
C GLU A 136 -6.00 -2.85 -9.61
N ASP A 137 -5.53 -3.34 -10.76
CA ASP A 137 -4.44 -2.71 -11.49
C ASP A 137 -4.85 -1.37 -12.13
N ILE A 138 -4.01 -0.35 -11.96
CA ILE A 138 -4.04 0.89 -12.76
C ILE A 138 -2.69 0.98 -13.47
N LEU A 139 -2.69 0.67 -14.76
CA LEU A 139 -1.50 0.60 -15.60
C LEU A 139 -1.38 1.84 -16.50
N PRO A 140 -0.19 2.16 -17.02
CA PRO A 140 0.00 3.31 -17.90
C PRO A 140 -0.88 3.32 -19.15
N ASP A 141 -1.31 2.16 -19.62
CA ASP A 141 -2.18 1.96 -20.78
C ASP A 141 -3.66 1.77 -20.40
N THR A 142 -4.02 1.88 -19.14
CA THR A 142 -5.42 1.86 -18.68
C THR A 142 -6.18 3.00 -19.36
N PRO A 143 -7.29 2.74 -20.09
CA PRO A 143 -8.06 3.78 -20.71
C PRO A 143 -8.55 4.83 -19.70
N LEU A 144 -8.42 6.13 -20.04
CA LEU A 144 -8.83 7.20 -19.14
C LEU A 144 -10.31 7.07 -18.70
N SER A 145 -11.18 6.61 -19.59
CA SER A 145 -12.59 6.36 -19.27
C SER A 145 -12.80 5.25 -18.23
N GLU A 146 -11.87 4.30 -18.13
CA GLU A 146 -11.91 3.27 -17.07
C GLU A 146 -11.38 3.84 -15.76
N VAL A 147 -10.31 4.63 -15.79
CA VAL A 147 -9.83 5.34 -14.60
C VAL A 147 -10.93 6.25 -14.04
N GLU A 148 -11.64 6.99 -14.89
CA GLU A 148 -12.76 7.84 -14.48
C GLU A 148 -13.90 7.06 -13.80
N LYS A 149 -14.18 5.83 -14.27
CA LYS A 149 -15.14 4.93 -13.58
C LYS A 149 -14.63 4.44 -12.22
N MET A 150 -13.33 4.20 -12.08
CA MET A 150 -12.72 3.85 -10.80
C MET A 150 -12.83 4.99 -9.78
N LEU A 151 -12.87 6.23 -10.26
CA LEU A 151 -13.00 7.45 -9.46
C LEU A 151 -14.46 7.90 -9.25
N GLU A 152 -15.43 7.13 -9.74
CA GLU A 152 -16.83 7.46 -9.53
C GLU A 152 -17.15 7.54 -8.03
N ASN A 153 -17.73 8.64 -7.57
CA ASN A 153 -18.02 8.97 -6.17
C ASN A 153 -16.76 9.23 -5.27
N VAL A 154 -15.58 9.43 -5.83
CA VAL A 154 -14.41 9.89 -5.09
C VAL A 154 -14.39 11.42 -5.02
N GLU A 155 -14.36 11.96 -3.80
CA GLU A 155 -14.36 13.42 -3.56
C GLU A 155 -12.94 13.99 -3.30
N ALA A 156 -11.89 13.18 -3.45
CA ALA A 156 -10.51 13.62 -3.28
C ALA A 156 -10.01 14.47 -4.46
N ASP A 157 -9.08 15.38 -4.19
CA ASP A 157 -8.38 16.15 -5.22
C ASP A 157 -7.27 15.33 -5.87
N VAL A 158 -6.67 14.41 -5.09
CA VAL A 158 -5.58 13.51 -5.52
C VAL A 158 -5.84 12.10 -5.00
N VAL A 159 -5.78 11.11 -5.87
CA VAL A 159 -5.77 9.69 -5.49
C VAL A 159 -4.37 9.14 -5.67
N LEU A 160 -3.84 8.51 -4.63
CA LEU A 160 -2.52 7.89 -4.63
C LEU A 160 -2.67 6.37 -4.53
N CYS A 161 -2.05 5.64 -5.46
CA CYS A 161 -2.08 4.18 -5.52
C CYS A 161 -0.68 3.57 -5.70
N GLY A 162 -0.53 2.30 -5.32
CA GLY A 162 0.66 1.46 -5.48
C GLY A 162 0.35 0.23 -6.35
N HIS A 163 0.64 -0.97 -5.83
CA HIS A 163 0.24 -2.29 -6.31
C HIS A 163 0.96 -2.79 -7.58
N THR A 164 0.94 -2.02 -8.66
CA THR A 164 1.44 -2.49 -9.97
C THR A 164 2.95 -2.40 -10.13
N HIS A 165 3.67 -1.73 -9.22
CA HIS A 165 5.11 -1.41 -9.29
C HIS A 165 5.51 -0.66 -10.58
N ILE A 166 4.55 -0.12 -11.32
CA ILE A 166 4.76 0.61 -12.57
C ILE A 166 4.31 2.06 -12.37
N PRO A 167 5.22 3.04 -12.41
CA PRO A 167 4.86 4.43 -12.20
C PRO A 167 4.01 4.95 -13.36
N CYS A 168 2.86 5.52 -13.01
CA CYS A 168 1.97 6.18 -13.96
C CYS A 168 1.24 7.35 -13.28
N GLY A 169 0.58 8.18 -14.08
CA GLY A 169 -0.25 9.27 -13.58
C GLY A 169 -1.30 9.66 -14.62
N PHE A 170 -2.49 9.96 -14.13
CA PHE A 170 -3.64 10.37 -14.94
C PHE A 170 -4.15 11.73 -14.44
N GLN A 171 -4.56 12.55 -15.36
CA GLN A 171 -5.32 13.75 -15.05
C GLN A 171 -6.74 13.56 -15.58
N THR A 172 -7.71 13.54 -14.68
CA THR A 172 -9.12 13.35 -14.99
C THR A 172 -9.89 14.66 -14.87
N ASN A 173 -10.97 14.79 -15.63
CA ASN A 173 -11.91 15.90 -15.55
C ASN A 173 -13.18 15.52 -14.78
N THR A 174 -13.08 14.67 -13.76
CA THR A 174 -14.22 14.32 -12.92
C THR A 174 -14.78 15.61 -12.31
N LYS A 175 -15.99 15.99 -12.76
CA LYS A 175 -16.69 17.14 -12.19
C LYS A 175 -17.03 16.78 -10.74
N LYS A 176 -16.52 17.56 -9.78
CA LYS A 176 -17.08 17.56 -8.43
C LYS A 176 -18.57 17.88 -8.59
N ASN A 177 -19.43 16.95 -8.24
CA ASN A 177 -20.87 17.24 -8.16
C ASN A 177 -21.03 18.27 -7.04
N SER A 178 -21.24 19.53 -7.45
CA SER A 178 -21.52 20.66 -6.57
C SER A 178 -22.97 20.63 -6.10
#